data_960a79287815633db7a5c216ddee832f
#
_entry.id   960a79287815633db7a5c216ddee832f
#
_cell.length_a   1.000
_cell.length_b   1.000
_cell.length_c   1.000
_cell.angle_alpha   90.00
_cell.angle_beta   90.00
_cell.angle_gamma   90.00
#
_symmetry.space_group_name_H-M   'P 1'
#
loop_
_entity.id
_entity.type
_entity.pdbx_description
1 polymer ?
#
loop_
_entity_poly.entity_id
_entity_poly.type
_entity_poly.pdbx_seq_one_letter_code
_entity_poly.pdbx_strand_id
1 'polypeptide(L)'
;MENKNIYIEADVYATWIVEPIYRIWINGELICERTFWPNPNELYIREMISVELPTGDHHLSLEQLDLTRGRIWINELRITDVAAKTSSVTLLSQHNGRFQDITFQA
;
A
#
# COMPACT_ATOMS: atom_id res chain seq x y z
N MET A 1 4.86 19.32 -16.96
CA MET A 1 5.15 17.88 -16.87
C MET A 1 3.83 17.12 -16.89
N GLU A 2 3.68 16.19 -17.79
CA GLU A 2 2.46 15.40 -17.87
C GLU A 2 2.40 14.37 -16.75
N ASN A 3 1.22 14.25 -16.16
CA ASN A 3 0.95 13.18 -15.21
C ASN A 3 0.43 11.96 -15.94
N LYS A 4 0.78 10.81 -15.43
CA LYS A 4 0.26 9.52 -15.86
C LYS A 4 -0.84 9.06 -14.92
N ASN A 5 -1.84 8.37 -15.46
CA ASN A 5 -2.84 7.69 -14.65
C ASN A 5 -2.24 6.38 -14.16
N ILE A 6 -2.01 6.29 -12.87
CA ILE A 6 -1.40 5.14 -12.22
C ILE A 6 -2.43 4.43 -11.34
N TYR A 7 -2.52 3.13 -11.52
CA TYR A 7 -3.36 2.28 -10.68
C TYR A 7 -2.46 1.42 -9.79
N ILE A 8 -2.72 1.48 -8.50
CA ILE A 8 -1.91 0.78 -7.50
C ILE A 8 -2.78 -0.23 -6.78
N GLU A 9 -2.31 -1.47 -6.70
CA GLU A 9 -2.89 -2.49 -5.85
C GLU A 9 -1.87 -2.87 -4.78
N ALA A 10 -2.24 -2.70 -3.52
CA ALA A 10 -1.40 -3.02 -2.38
C ALA A 10 -2.08 -4.10 -1.54
N ASP A 11 -1.47 -5.26 -1.46
CA ASP A 11 -1.99 -6.38 -0.68
C ASP A 11 -1.48 -6.27 0.76
N VAL A 12 -2.39 -5.91 1.66
CA VAL A 12 -2.09 -5.66 3.07
C VAL A 12 -2.40 -6.90 3.88
N TYR A 13 -1.38 -7.40 4.58
CA TYR A 13 -1.46 -8.56 5.47
C TYR A 13 -1.26 -8.12 6.91
N ALA A 14 -1.76 -8.90 7.84
CA ALA A 14 -1.54 -8.63 9.26
C ALA A 14 -1.51 -9.92 10.06
N THR A 15 -0.78 -9.85 11.19
CA THR A 15 -0.95 -10.74 12.33
C THR A 15 -1.44 -9.86 13.48
N TRP A 16 -2.53 -10.25 14.14
CA TRP A 16 -3.13 -9.36 15.13
C TRP A 16 -3.76 -10.10 16.32
N ILE A 17 -3.86 -9.37 17.43
CA ILE A 17 -4.64 -9.72 18.59
C ILE A 17 -5.94 -8.93 18.56
N VAL A 18 -5.84 -7.63 18.26
CA VAL A 18 -6.96 -6.73 17.97
C VAL A 18 -6.69 -6.13 16.61
N GLU A 19 -7.72 -5.95 15.81
CA GLU A 19 -7.59 -5.46 14.43
C GLU A 19 -6.79 -4.15 14.41
N PRO A 20 -5.62 -4.13 13.73
CA PRO A 20 -4.81 -2.94 13.65
C PRO A 20 -5.43 -1.90 12.71
N ILE A 21 -5.04 -0.65 12.92
CA ILE A 21 -5.45 0.48 12.08
C ILE A 21 -4.24 0.94 11.30
N TYR A 22 -4.41 1.21 10.02
CA TYR A 22 -3.33 1.68 9.17
C TYR A 22 -3.73 2.85 8.29
N ARG A 23 -2.73 3.58 7.85
CA ARG A 23 -2.84 4.64 6.84
C ARG A 23 -1.90 4.34 5.70
N ILE A 24 -2.33 4.67 4.49
CA ILE A 24 -1.45 4.65 3.31
C ILE A 24 -1.24 6.08 2.85
N TRP A 25 0.03 6.42 2.66
CA TRP A 25 0.48 7.72 2.21
C TRP A 25 1.19 7.56 0.87
N ILE A 26 0.97 8.47 -0.08
CA ILE A 26 1.74 8.54 -1.32
C ILE A 26 2.36 9.91 -1.40
N ASN A 27 3.69 9.98 -1.49
CA ASN A 27 4.47 11.22 -1.52
C ASN A 27 4.09 12.18 -0.38
N GLY A 28 3.83 11.65 0.81
CA GLY A 28 3.46 12.45 1.97
C GLY A 28 1.99 12.87 2.02
N GLU A 29 1.18 12.47 1.06
CA GLU A 29 -0.25 12.74 1.04
C GLU A 29 -1.04 11.53 1.56
N LEU A 30 -1.96 11.78 2.49
CA LEU A 30 -2.80 10.71 3.03
C LEU A 30 -3.81 10.26 1.99
N ILE A 31 -3.76 8.97 1.67
CA ILE A 31 -4.66 8.35 0.69
C ILE A 31 -5.84 7.67 1.36
N CYS A 32 -5.56 6.86 2.40
CA CYS A 32 -6.63 6.17 3.11
C CYS A 32 -6.23 5.84 4.56
N GLU A 33 -7.25 5.67 5.38
CA GLU A 33 -7.11 5.12 6.73
C GLU A 33 -8.14 4.01 6.88
N ARG A 34 -7.72 2.87 7.42
CA ARG A 34 -8.59 1.70 7.51
C ARG A 34 -8.25 0.86 8.74
N THR A 35 -9.30 0.29 9.34
CA THR A 35 -9.13 -0.83 10.28
C THR A 35 -8.96 -2.10 9.47
N PHE A 36 -7.97 -2.92 9.82
CA PHE A 36 -7.74 -4.20 9.15
C PHE A 36 -8.87 -5.17 9.50
N TRP A 37 -9.82 -5.28 8.59
CA TRP A 37 -11.00 -6.15 8.74
C TRP A 37 -11.25 -6.87 7.44
N PRO A 38 -10.48 -7.94 7.13
CA PRO A 38 -10.65 -8.67 5.89
C PRO A 38 -11.94 -9.48 5.89
N ASN A 39 -12.42 -9.82 4.71
CA ASN A 39 -13.51 -10.78 4.58
C ASN A 39 -13.13 -12.11 5.24
N PRO A 40 -14.09 -12.85 5.84
CA PRO A 40 -13.77 -14.10 6.54
C PRO A 40 -13.05 -15.15 5.69
N ASN A 41 -13.20 -15.08 4.37
CA ASN A 41 -12.59 -16.02 3.43
C ASN A 41 -11.28 -15.50 2.83
N GLU A 42 -10.80 -14.33 3.24
CA GLU A 42 -9.58 -13.72 2.72
C GLU A 42 -8.57 -13.50 3.85
N LEU A 43 -7.28 -13.63 3.50
CA LEU A 43 -6.18 -13.45 4.45
C LEU A 43 -5.61 -12.03 4.43
N TYR A 44 -6.08 -11.19 3.50
CA TYR A 44 -5.51 -9.87 3.27
C TYR A 44 -6.55 -8.91 2.72
N ILE A 45 -6.22 -7.63 2.76
CA ILE A 45 -7.00 -6.57 2.13
C ILE A 45 -6.22 -6.05 0.93
N ARG A 46 -6.85 -6.04 -0.24
CA ARG A 46 -6.27 -5.39 -1.41
C ARG A 46 -6.75 -3.95 -1.46
N GLU A 47 -5.84 -3.03 -1.20
CA GLU A 47 -6.10 -1.61 -1.38
C GLU A 47 -5.91 -1.25 -2.85
N MET A 48 -6.93 -0.61 -3.43
CA MET A 48 -6.95 -0.22 -4.84
C MET A 48 -6.97 1.30 -4.91
N ILE A 49 -5.94 1.87 -5.52
CA ILE A 49 -5.70 3.31 -5.51
C ILE A 49 -5.49 3.80 -6.94
N SER A 50 -6.24 4.81 -7.35
CA SER A 50 -6.03 5.49 -8.62
C SER A 50 -5.47 6.87 -8.35
N VAL A 51 -4.30 7.18 -8.92
CA VAL A 51 -3.63 8.47 -8.73
C VAL A 51 -3.05 8.96 -10.05
N GLU A 52 -2.83 10.26 -10.13
CA GLU A 52 -2.08 10.87 -11.23
C GLU A 52 -0.69 11.22 -10.73
N LEU A 53 0.34 10.69 -11.38
CA LEU A 53 1.74 10.91 -10.98
C LEU A 53 2.60 11.23 -12.19
N PRO A 54 3.57 12.15 -12.04
CA PRO A 54 4.56 12.38 -13.09
C PRO A 54 5.50 11.17 -13.22
N THR A 55 6.20 11.09 -14.33
CA THR A 55 7.27 10.10 -14.51
C THR A 55 8.34 10.31 -13.43
N GLY A 56 8.80 9.23 -12.84
CA GLY A 56 9.90 9.26 -11.87
C GLY A 56 9.65 8.38 -10.66
N ASP A 57 10.45 8.62 -9.63
CA ASP A 57 10.39 7.88 -8.38
C ASP A 57 9.36 8.47 -7.44
N HIS A 58 8.61 7.59 -6.79
CA HIS A 58 7.58 7.96 -5.82
C HIS A 58 7.67 7.10 -4.59
N HIS A 59 7.05 7.55 -3.51
CA HIS A 59 7.06 6.85 -2.24
C HIS A 59 5.65 6.48 -1.82
N LEU A 60 5.46 5.24 -1.41
CA LEU A 60 4.28 4.77 -0.72
C LEU A 60 4.70 4.36 0.68
N SER A 61 3.98 4.86 1.70
CA SER A 61 4.22 4.50 3.09
C SER A 61 2.98 3.88 3.67
N LEU A 62 3.14 2.74 4.33
CA LEU A 62 2.13 2.13 5.18
C LEU A 62 2.47 2.49 6.62
N GLU A 63 1.55 3.17 7.29
CA GLU A 63 1.69 3.53 8.70
C GLU A 63 0.76 2.68 9.56
N GLN A 64 1.30 2.02 10.57
CA GLN A 64 0.51 1.34 11.59
C GLN A 64 0.33 2.27 12.78
N LEU A 65 -0.92 2.55 13.17
CA LEU A 65 -1.19 3.55 14.22
C LEU A 65 -0.93 3.04 15.63
N ASP A 66 -1.16 1.77 15.88
CA ASP A 66 -1.00 1.18 17.21
C ASP A 66 -0.26 -0.15 17.12
N LEU A 67 1.03 -0.13 17.47
CA LEU A 67 1.89 -1.31 17.38
C LEU A 67 1.55 -2.39 18.43
N THR A 68 0.72 -2.07 19.42
CA THR A 68 0.32 -3.07 20.43
C THR A 68 -0.76 -4.02 19.93
N ARG A 69 -1.42 -3.70 18.82
CA ARG A 69 -2.52 -4.50 18.26
C ARG A 69 -2.06 -5.65 17.40
N GLY A 70 -0.81 -5.66 16.96
CA GLY A 70 -0.26 -6.65 16.07
C GLY A 70 0.70 -6.02 15.08
N ARG A 71 0.88 -6.68 13.94
CA ARG A 71 1.75 -6.21 12.86
C ARG A 71 1.01 -6.20 11.55
N ILE A 72 1.32 -5.22 10.71
CA ILE A 72 0.72 -5.06 9.41
C ILE A 72 1.81 -4.71 8.39
N TRP A 73 1.67 -5.23 7.19
CA TRP A 73 2.64 -4.96 6.12
C TRP A 73 1.99 -5.15 4.75
N ILE A 74 2.54 -4.47 3.76
CA ILE A 74 2.21 -4.73 2.36
C ILE A 74 3.12 -5.86 1.89
N ASN A 75 2.51 -6.94 1.38
CA ASN A 75 3.24 -8.10 0.89
C ASN A 75 3.51 -8.02 -0.61
N GLU A 76 2.59 -7.47 -1.36
CA GLU A 76 2.72 -7.30 -2.80
C GLU A 76 2.21 -5.92 -3.20
N LEU A 77 2.98 -5.25 -4.03
CA LEU A 77 2.62 -3.95 -4.60
C LEU A 77 2.66 -4.05 -6.11
N ARG A 78 1.53 -3.79 -6.75
CA ARG A 78 1.40 -3.75 -8.20
C ARG A 78 1.16 -2.33 -8.65
N ILE A 79 2.00 -1.85 -9.57
CA ILE A 79 1.89 -0.51 -10.16
C ILE A 79 1.56 -0.68 -11.64
N THR A 80 0.47 -0.08 -12.09
CA THR A 80 0.04 -0.14 -13.48
C THR A 80 -0.04 1.26 -14.06
N ASP A 81 0.64 1.46 -15.18
CA ASP A 81 0.45 2.64 -16.03
C ASP A 81 -0.76 2.33 -16.93
N VAL A 82 -1.88 2.99 -16.68
CA VAL A 82 -3.15 2.67 -17.32
C VAL A 82 -3.11 2.91 -18.82
N ALA A 83 -2.51 4.02 -19.25
CA ALA A 83 -2.43 4.38 -20.67
C ALA A 83 -1.49 3.45 -21.45
N ALA A 84 -0.33 3.14 -20.88
CA ALA A 84 0.65 2.25 -21.51
C ALA A 84 0.29 0.77 -21.35
N LYS A 85 -0.64 0.43 -20.46
CA LYS A 85 -1.02 -0.95 -20.16
C LYS A 85 0.14 -1.80 -19.68
N THR A 86 1.05 -1.20 -18.95
CA THR A 86 2.23 -1.88 -18.37
C THR A 86 2.10 -1.94 -16.86
N SER A 87 2.53 -3.05 -16.29
CA SER A 87 2.48 -3.27 -14.84
C SER A 87 3.84 -3.75 -14.34
N SER A 88 4.17 -3.34 -13.11
CA SER A 88 5.28 -3.90 -12.36
C SER A 88 4.76 -4.45 -11.02
N VAL A 89 5.39 -5.53 -10.55
CA VAL A 89 5.04 -6.16 -9.29
C VAL A 89 6.27 -6.20 -8.42
N THR A 90 6.11 -5.75 -7.17
CA THR A 90 7.14 -5.85 -6.14
C THR A 90 6.63 -6.74 -5.02
N LEU A 91 7.39 -7.79 -4.71
CA LEU A 91 7.12 -8.65 -3.56
C LEU A 91 7.94 -8.15 -2.39
N LEU A 92 7.28 -8.03 -1.24
CA LEU A 92 7.88 -7.49 -0.03
C LEU A 92 7.79 -8.54 1.07
N SER A 93 8.78 -8.52 1.97
CA SER A 93 8.77 -9.39 3.13
C SER A 93 7.99 -8.75 4.28
N GLN A 94 7.64 -9.55 5.26
CA GLN A 94 7.02 -9.07 6.48
C GLN A 94 7.86 -7.94 7.09
N HIS A 95 7.19 -6.85 7.44
CA HIS A 95 7.81 -5.67 8.02
C HIS A 95 7.48 -5.56 9.50
N ASN A 96 8.41 -4.97 10.24
CA ASN A 96 8.29 -4.76 11.66
C ASN A 96 8.59 -3.29 11.97
N GLY A 97 7.60 -2.55 12.49
CA GLY A 97 7.74 -1.15 12.79
C GLY A 97 6.51 -0.34 12.40
N ARG A 98 6.53 0.95 12.74
CA ARG A 98 5.39 1.85 12.51
C ARG A 98 5.18 2.18 11.03
N PHE A 99 6.27 2.31 10.27
CA PHE A 99 6.22 2.67 8.85
C PHE A 99 6.91 1.61 8.00
N GLN A 100 6.24 1.21 6.94
CA GLN A 100 6.86 0.48 5.84
C GLN A 100 6.94 1.44 4.66
N ASP A 101 8.15 1.81 4.26
CA ASP A 101 8.38 2.76 3.18
C ASP A 101 8.79 2.02 1.92
N ILE A 102 8.12 2.28 0.83
CA ILE A 102 8.32 1.61 -0.45
C ILE A 102 8.54 2.67 -1.53
N THR A 103 9.64 2.55 -2.27
CA THR A 103 9.89 3.38 -3.45
C THR A 103 9.41 2.63 -4.68
N PHE A 104 8.69 3.32 -5.55
CA PHE A 104 8.24 2.75 -6.82
C PHE A 104 8.39 3.77 -7.94
N GLN A 105 8.35 3.29 -9.17
CA GLN A 105 8.46 4.14 -10.36
C GLN A 105 7.13 4.18 -11.10
N ALA A 106 6.84 5.36 -11.64
CA ALA A 106 5.69 5.59 -12.50
C ALA A 106 6.11 6.05 -13.91
#